data_6835e1a415c68b875602d1160827e22d
#
_entry.id   6835e1a415c68b875602d1160827e22d
#
_cell.length_a   1.000
_cell.length_b   1.000
_cell.length_c   1.000
_cell.angle_alpha   90.00
_cell.angle_beta   90.00
_cell.angle_gamma   90.00
#
_symmetry.space_group_name_H-M   'P 1'
#
loop_
_entity.id
_entity.type
_entity.pdbx_description
1 polymer ?
#
loop_
_entity_poly.entity_id
_entity_poly.type
_entity_poly.pdbx_seq_one_letter_code
_entity_poly.pdbx_strand_id
1 'polypeptide(L)'
;TGNYPGRARTPEELMVDIDEVLRLCPGTKKLNLHASYAIFTEENGGWVDRDKLEPKHFAPWVKFCKERGLGCDFNPTYFSHPKCDPLTLSSPNPETRKFWVEHGKACIRISQYLAEELGQPCIMNIWTGDGLKDIPADRMTPRMLYKESLDEILSEPYDFNLVKPCVESKVFGIGVEAYTMGSAEFALSYAAMNKDKCIPLLDNGHYHPTEVVSDKIPAMLTFFPEIALHITRGVRWDSDHVVLFDDETKEIAKEIVRCGGLSGRVKIALDYFDASINRIGAWVTGFRNVQKALLFALLQPTEELTKLQNEQDFTSLMIRAEELKTMPFGDVWAEYCKEQNVPADDMAWLSEIKKY
;
A
#
# COMPACT_ATOMS: atom_id res chain seq x y z
N THR A 1 -2.17 -12.86 9.35
CA THR A 1 -1.13 -13.83 9.20
C THR A 1 -1.56 -15.21 9.69
N GLY A 2 -2.21 -15.96 8.82
CA GLY A 2 -2.75 -17.26 9.17
C GLY A 2 -1.72 -18.34 9.46
N ASN A 3 -2.16 -19.38 10.16
CA ASN A 3 -1.38 -20.59 10.41
C ASN A 3 -1.77 -21.71 9.43
N TYR A 4 -2.16 -21.36 8.19
CA TYR A 4 -2.51 -22.35 7.19
C TYR A 4 -1.28 -23.09 6.66
N PRO A 5 -1.44 -24.34 6.22
CA PRO A 5 -0.35 -25.13 5.66
C PRO A 5 0.32 -24.46 4.45
N GLY A 6 1.63 -24.62 4.33
CA GLY A 6 2.38 -24.15 3.17
C GLY A 6 2.71 -22.65 3.14
N ARG A 7 2.37 -21.86 4.16
CA ARG A 7 2.79 -20.46 4.21
C ARG A 7 4.32 -20.34 4.28
N ALA A 8 4.86 -19.29 3.64
CA ALA A 8 6.26 -18.93 3.79
C ALA A 8 6.59 -18.60 5.26
N ARG A 9 7.73 -19.05 5.75
CA ARG A 9 8.22 -18.85 7.13
C ARG A 9 9.56 -18.13 7.17
N THR A 10 10.27 -18.11 6.05
CA THR A 10 11.53 -17.41 5.87
C THR A 10 11.44 -16.47 4.67
N PRO A 11 12.32 -15.45 4.59
CA PRO A 11 12.40 -14.60 3.41
C PRO A 11 12.65 -15.37 2.11
N GLU A 12 13.44 -16.45 2.16
CA GLU A 12 13.75 -17.29 0.99
C GLU A 12 12.50 -18.05 0.51
N GLU A 13 11.72 -18.62 1.42
CA GLU A 13 10.42 -19.22 1.07
C GLU A 13 9.46 -18.20 0.50
N LEU A 14 9.46 -16.95 1.05
CA LEU A 14 8.65 -15.86 0.53
C LEU A 14 9.07 -15.43 -0.87
N MET A 15 10.36 -15.42 -1.18
CA MET A 15 10.87 -15.15 -2.53
C MET A 15 10.37 -16.18 -3.55
N VAL A 16 10.28 -17.46 -3.17
CA VAL A 16 9.69 -18.51 -4.01
C VAL A 16 8.21 -18.25 -4.29
N ASP A 17 7.45 -17.87 -3.26
CA ASP A 17 6.03 -17.52 -3.43
C ASP A 17 5.86 -16.30 -4.35
N ILE A 18 6.71 -15.27 -4.18
CA ILE A 18 6.69 -14.06 -5.02
C ILE A 18 7.00 -14.41 -6.47
N ASP A 19 7.99 -15.27 -6.75
CA ASP A 19 8.31 -15.69 -8.11
C ASP A 19 7.10 -16.31 -8.81
N GLU A 20 6.32 -17.11 -8.11
CA GLU A 20 5.11 -17.70 -8.67
C GLU A 20 4.04 -16.63 -8.99
N VAL A 21 3.87 -15.66 -8.11
CA VAL A 21 2.97 -14.51 -8.37
C VAL A 21 3.45 -13.69 -9.57
N LEU A 22 4.75 -13.40 -9.64
CA LEU A 22 5.32 -12.62 -10.75
C LEU A 22 5.11 -13.30 -12.10
N ARG A 23 5.20 -14.61 -12.15
CA ARG A 23 4.96 -15.42 -13.35
C ARG A 23 3.51 -15.35 -13.84
N LEU A 24 2.56 -15.12 -12.93
CA LEU A 24 1.12 -15.14 -13.21
C LEU A 24 0.51 -13.74 -13.38
N CYS A 25 1.25 -12.67 -13.10
CA CYS A 25 0.78 -11.29 -13.19
C CYS A 25 1.49 -10.56 -14.34
N PRO A 26 0.76 -9.90 -15.26
CA PRO A 26 1.38 -9.14 -16.34
C PRO A 26 1.99 -7.82 -15.86
N GLY A 27 2.78 -7.16 -16.71
CA GLY A 27 3.29 -5.81 -16.54
C GLY A 27 4.43 -5.65 -15.52
N THR A 28 4.91 -4.41 -15.37
CA THR A 28 5.95 -4.05 -14.40
C THR A 28 5.39 -3.97 -12.99
N LYS A 29 6.20 -4.33 -12.00
CA LYS A 29 5.78 -4.50 -10.62
C LYS A 29 6.80 -3.95 -9.64
N LYS A 30 6.36 -3.64 -8.44
CA LYS A 30 7.17 -3.35 -7.27
C LYS A 30 6.84 -4.32 -6.15
N LEU A 31 7.78 -4.59 -5.28
CA LEU A 31 7.51 -5.21 -3.99
C LEU A 31 7.22 -4.12 -2.95
N ASN A 32 6.46 -4.47 -1.93
CA ASN A 32 6.27 -3.66 -0.74
C ASN A 32 6.78 -4.47 0.46
N LEU A 33 8.01 -4.21 0.87
CA LEU A 33 8.68 -4.97 1.92
C LEU A 33 8.40 -4.40 3.30
N HIS A 34 8.28 -5.28 4.27
CA HIS A 34 8.25 -4.93 5.69
C HIS A 34 9.65 -4.98 6.32
N ALA A 35 9.92 -4.10 7.27
CA ALA A 35 11.16 -4.13 8.05
C ALA A 35 11.38 -5.46 8.79
N SER A 36 10.30 -6.20 9.05
CA SER A 36 10.35 -7.55 9.63
C SER A 36 10.94 -8.61 8.69
N TYR A 37 11.11 -8.30 7.41
CA TYR A 37 11.71 -9.20 6.42
C TYR A 37 13.23 -8.99 6.25
N ALA A 38 13.88 -8.30 7.20
CA ALA A 38 15.33 -8.21 7.27
C ALA A 38 15.97 -9.62 7.30
N ILE A 39 17.02 -9.80 6.51
CA ILE A 39 17.75 -11.08 6.42
C ILE A 39 19.06 -10.94 7.16
N PHE A 40 19.27 -11.80 8.15
CA PHE A 40 20.44 -11.80 9.01
C PHE A 40 21.36 -12.98 8.66
N THR A 41 22.63 -12.67 8.40
CA THR A 41 23.68 -13.65 8.13
C THR A 41 24.91 -13.31 8.98
N GLU A 42 25.83 -14.24 9.18
CA GLU A 42 27.10 -13.95 9.86
C GLU A 42 27.89 -12.86 9.15
N GLU A 43 27.84 -12.84 7.81
CA GLU A 43 28.54 -11.87 6.96
C GLU A 43 28.00 -10.43 7.12
N ASN A 44 26.71 -10.25 7.39
CA ASN A 44 26.14 -8.92 7.60
C ASN A 44 26.03 -8.51 9.08
N GLY A 45 26.65 -9.26 9.98
CA GLY A 45 26.74 -8.94 11.41
C GLY A 45 25.71 -9.62 12.29
N GLY A 46 24.95 -10.56 11.75
CA GLY A 46 23.98 -11.34 12.51
C GLY A 46 22.71 -10.54 12.88
N TRP A 47 21.94 -11.13 13.79
CA TRP A 47 20.69 -10.54 14.24
C TRP A 47 20.88 -9.24 15.02
N VAL A 48 20.06 -8.25 14.69
CA VAL A 48 19.94 -6.98 15.42
C VAL A 48 18.46 -6.65 15.66
N ASP A 49 18.19 -5.83 16.67
CA ASP A 49 16.84 -5.35 16.94
C ASP A 49 16.42 -4.24 15.95
N ARG A 50 15.13 -3.93 15.89
CA ARG A 50 14.50 -3.02 14.92
C ARG A 50 15.17 -1.64 14.82
N ASP A 51 15.60 -1.07 15.96
CA ASP A 51 16.30 0.23 16.03
C ASP A 51 17.74 0.20 15.49
N LYS A 52 18.27 -0.99 15.18
CA LYS A 52 19.63 -1.22 14.66
C LYS A 52 19.65 -1.78 13.24
N LEU A 53 18.52 -1.79 12.56
CA LEU A 53 18.46 -2.23 11.17
C LEU A 53 19.31 -1.32 10.27
N GLU A 54 19.97 -1.93 9.31
CA GLU A 54 20.84 -1.27 8.34
C GLU A 54 20.51 -1.75 6.91
N PRO A 55 20.87 -0.98 5.86
CA PRO A 55 20.69 -1.36 4.46
C PRO A 55 21.21 -2.77 4.10
N LYS A 56 22.34 -3.18 4.67
CA LYS A 56 22.95 -4.51 4.43
C LYS A 56 22.02 -5.69 4.73
N HIS A 57 21.05 -5.52 5.64
CA HIS A 57 20.07 -6.56 5.98
C HIS A 57 19.00 -6.74 4.90
N PHE A 58 18.95 -5.82 3.93
CA PHE A 58 18.03 -5.85 2.77
C PHE A 58 18.76 -6.07 1.44
N ALA A 59 20.10 -6.23 1.44
CA ALA A 59 20.87 -6.50 0.21
C ALA A 59 20.41 -7.77 -0.53
N PRO A 60 20.00 -8.88 0.12
CA PRO A 60 19.43 -10.03 -0.58
C PRO A 60 18.14 -9.71 -1.33
N TRP A 61 17.28 -8.83 -0.77
CA TRP A 61 16.07 -8.35 -1.43
C TRP A 61 16.40 -7.45 -2.64
N VAL A 62 17.40 -6.59 -2.53
CA VAL A 62 17.87 -5.77 -3.66
C VAL A 62 18.35 -6.68 -4.80
N LYS A 63 19.13 -7.71 -4.48
CA LYS A 63 19.55 -8.69 -5.49
C LYS A 63 18.36 -9.37 -6.15
N PHE A 64 17.40 -9.86 -5.36
CA PHE A 64 16.16 -10.47 -5.85
C PHE A 64 15.38 -9.53 -6.79
N CYS A 65 15.23 -8.27 -6.41
CA CYS A 65 14.53 -7.27 -7.22
C CYS A 65 15.27 -6.96 -8.53
N LYS A 66 16.59 -6.78 -8.49
CA LYS A 66 17.43 -6.51 -9.69
C LYS A 66 17.32 -7.64 -10.73
N GLU A 67 17.40 -8.89 -10.28
CA GLU A 67 17.30 -10.06 -11.16
C GLU A 67 15.93 -10.16 -11.87
N ARG A 68 14.90 -9.51 -11.34
CA ARG A 68 13.51 -9.56 -11.83
C ARG A 68 12.99 -8.25 -12.38
N GLY A 69 13.84 -7.20 -12.40
CA GLY A 69 13.44 -5.86 -12.84
C GLY A 69 12.36 -5.21 -11.97
N LEU A 70 12.36 -5.50 -10.67
CA LEU A 70 11.39 -4.96 -9.72
C LEU A 70 11.90 -3.68 -9.06
N GLY A 71 10.98 -2.75 -8.77
CA GLY A 71 11.19 -1.72 -7.76
C GLY A 71 10.84 -2.24 -6.35
N CYS A 72 11.06 -1.41 -5.34
CA CYS A 72 10.73 -1.75 -3.96
C CYS A 72 10.21 -0.55 -3.19
N ASP A 73 9.09 -0.73 -2.49
CA ASP A 73 8.55 0.15 -1.46
C ASP A 73 8.79 -0.46 -0.08
N PHE A 74 8.61 0.31 1.00
CA PHE A 74 9.04 -0.13 2.32
C PHE A 74 8.07 0.25 3.44
N ASN A 75 7.76 -0.70 4.32
CA ASN A 75 6.97 -0.50 5.53
C ASN A 75 7.84 -0.69 6.78
N PRO A 76 7.97 0.32 7.65
CA PRO A 76 8.69 0.22 8.90
C PRO A 76 8.20 -0.88 9.85
N THR A 77 6.91 -1.22 9.82
CA THR A 77 6.32 -2.27 10.66
C THR A 77 6.38 -1.93 12.15
N TYR A 78 5.62 -0.95 12.59
CA TYR A 78 5.49 -0.56 14.01
C TYR A 78 4.54 -1.50 14.79
N PHE A 79 4.63 -2.80 14.54
CA PHE A 79 3.84 -3.83 15.19
C PHE A 79 4.59 -5.18 15.22
N SER A 80 3.99 -6.18 15.85
CA SER A 80 4.59 -7.53 15.99
C SER A 80 5.99 -7.52 16.63
N HIS A 81 6.11 -6.76 17.73
CA HIS A 81 7.35 -6.66 18.50
C HIS A 81 7.01 -6.47 19.99
N PRO A 82 7.80 -6.99 20.94
CA PRO A 82 7.51 -6.86 22.38
C PRO A 82 7.36 -5.41 22.87
N LYS A 83 8.06 -4.46 22.24
CA LYS A 83 7.98 -3.03 22.58
C LYS A 83 6.77 -2.31 21.93
N CYS A 84 5.84 -3.01 21.29
CA CYS A 84 4.60 -2.42 20.76
C CYS A 84 3.47 -2.35 21.79
N ASP A 85 3.64 -2.88 22.99
CA ASP A 85 2.61 -2.87 24.01
C ASP A 85 2.91 -1.81 25.09
N PRO A 86 1.99 -0.89 25.36
CA PRO A 86 0.72 -0.72 24.62
C PRO A 86 0.82 0.20 23.39
N LEU A 87 1.85 1.02 23.23
CA LEU A 87 1.99 2.04 22.21
C LEU A 87 3.43 2.11 21.68
N THR A 88 3.61 2.61 20.45
CA THR A 88 4.91 2.77 19.79
C THR A 88 5.33 4.25 19.72
N LEU A 89 5.08 4.91 18.60
CA LEU A 89 5.46 6.31 18.33
C LEU A 89 4.69 7.32 19.19
N SER A 90 3.55 6.94 19.72
CA SER A 90 2.76 7.76 20.66
C SER A 90 2.93 7.38 22.12
N SER A 91 3.85 6.47 22.43
CA SER A 91 4.07 6.00 23.78
C SER A 91 4.44 7.13 24.75
N PRO A 92 3.82 7.22 25.94
CA PRO A 92 4.24 8.14 26.99
C PRO A 92 5.62 7.79 27.57
N ASN A 93 6.08 6.56 27.38
CA ASN A 93 7.42 6.14 27.78
C ASN A 93 8.46 6.66 26.76
N PRO A 94 9.36 7.57 27.15
CA PRO A 94 10.32 8.16 26.22
C PRO A 94 11.35 7.15 25.69
N GLU A 95 11.67 6.09 26.41
CA GLU A 95 12.60 5.06 25.94
C GLU A 95 11.98 4.20 24.84
N THR A 96 10.69 3.84 24.99
CA THR A 96 9.92 3.14 23.95
C THR A 96 9.80 4.02 22.72
N ARG A 97 9.45 5.27 22.88
CA ARG A 97 9.33 6.21 21.76
C ARG A 97 10.67 6.41 21.04
N LYS A 98 11.77 6.59 21.77
CA LYS A 98 13.11 6.70 21.21
C LYS A 98 13.49 5.48 20.38
N PHE A 99 13.22 4.27 20.88
CA PHE A 99 13.48 3.03 20.14
C PHE A 99 12.76 3.05 18.77
N TRP A 100 11.48 3.41 18.75
CA TRP A 100 10.70 3.42 17.52
C TRP A 100 11.05 4.59 16.59
N VAL A 101 11.46 5.72 17.12
CA VAL A 101 11.99 6.83 16.32
C VAL A 101 13.29 6.44 15.63
N GLU A 102 14.24 5.84 16.37
CA GLU A 102 15.49 5.35 15.77
C GLU A 102 15.23 4.25 14.72
N HIS A 103 14.25 3.38 14.96
CA HIS A 103 13.77 2.44 13.95
C HIS A 103 13.25 3.17 12.69
N GLY A 104 12.43 4.20 12.85
CA GLY A 104 11.92 5.00 11.74
C GLY A 104 13.03 5.66 10.93
N LYS A 105 14.04 6.24 11.60
CA LYS A 105 15.22 6.81 10.94
C LYS A 105 16.03 5.74 10.17
N ALA A 106 16.20 4.55 10.77
CA ALA A 106 16.82 3.42 10.07
C ALA A 106 16.05 3.04 8.81
N CYS A 107 14.71 3.06 8.86
CA CYS A 107 13.85 2.77 7.71
C CYS A 107 13.96 3.84 6.60
N ILE A 108 14.16 5.12 6.94
CA ILE A 108 14.50 6.17 5.95
C ILE A 108 15.78 5.80 5.20
N ARG A 109 16.86 5.46 5.91
CA ARG A 109 18.15 5.07 5.29
C ARG A 109 18.02 3.82 4.43
N ILE A 110 17.25 2.83 4.88
CA ILE A 110 16.97 1.61 4.11
C ILE A 110 16.17 1.95 2.85
N SER A 111 15.14 2.79 2.95
CA SER A 111 14.34 3.22 1.79
C SER A 111 15.17 3.96 0.75
N GLN A 112 16.10 4.81 1.18
CA GLN A 112 17.02 5.49 0.27
C GLN A 112 17.95 4.49 -0.43
N TYR A 113 18.54 3.55 0.30
CA TYR A 113 19.35 2.49 -0.27
C TYR A 113 18.58 1.66 -1.32
N LEU A 114 17.33 1.28 -1.02
CA LEU A 114 16.49 0.56 -1.97
C LEU A 114 16.23 1.38 -3.24
N ALA A 115 15.94 2.67 -3.09
CA ALA A 115 15.69 3.56 -4.23
C ALA A 115 16.94 3.74 -5.10
N GLU A 116 18.10 3.98 -4.50
CA GLU A 116 19.38 4.15 -5.19
C GLU A 116 19.77 2.89 -5.95
N GLU A 117 19.70 1.73 -5.29
CA GLU A 117 20.10 0.44 -5.88
C GLU A 117 19.16 -0.04 -7.00
N LEU A 118 17.88 0.28 -6.93
CA LEU A 118 16.88 -0.14 -7.89
C LEU A 118 16.54 0.93 -8.94
N GLY A 119 17.05 2.15 -8.79
CA GLY A 119 16.85 3.25 -9.74
C GLY A 119 15.39 3.73 -9.80
N GLN A 120 14.61 3.56 -8.74
CA GLN A 120 13.21 3.93 -8.66
C GLN A 120 12.90 4.52 -7.28
N PRO A 121 12.01 5.54 -7.17
CA PRO A 121 11.60 6.06 -5.88
C PRO A 121 11.00 4.96 -4.99
N CYS A 122 11.35 4.96 -3.70
CA CYS A 122 10.80 4.09 -2.68
C CYS A 122 9.73 4.83 -1.89
N ILE A 123 8.52 4.31 -1.87
CA ILE A 123 7.45 4.79 -0.99
C ILE A 123 7.68 4.16 0.38
N MET A 124 7.80 4.97 1.41
CA MET A 124 7.97 4.49 2.78
C MET A 124 6.70 4.76 3.57
N ASN A 125 5.93 3.71 3.84
CA ASN A 125 4.64 3.86 4.50
C ASN A 125 4.75 3.84 6.03
N ILE A 126 4.52 4.98 6.68
CA ILE A 126 4.46 5.09 8.13
C ILE A 126 3.02 4.88 8.59
N TRP A 127 2.77 3.68 9.08
CA TRP A 127 1.54 3.27 9.73
C TRP A 127 1.84 2.73 11.12
N THR A 128 1.02 3.08 12.11
CA THR A 128 1.09 2.51 13.46
C THR A 128 -0.27 2.04 13.92
N GLY A 129 -0.31 0.93 14.64
CA GLY A 129 -1.49 0.43 15.33
C GLY A 129 -1.80 1.16 16.65
N ASP A 130 -1.08 2.21 16.97
CA ASP A 130 -1.25 2.95 18.22
C ASP A 130 -2.68 3.48 18.36
N GLY A 131 -3.29 3.17 19.48
CA GLY A 131 -4.65 3.60 19.77
C GLY A 131 -4.99 3.50 21.24
N LEU A 132 -6.07 4.14 21.62
CA LEU A 132 -6.60 4.10 22.97
C LEU A 132 -7.84 3.21 23.02
N LYS A 133 -7.99 2.54 24.14
CA LYS A 133 -9.19 1.77 24.48
C LYS A 133 -10.40 2.68 24.72
N ASP A 134 -11.50 2.09 25.02
CA ASP A 134 -12.74 2.81 25.34
C ASP A 134 -12.55 3.80 26.51
N ILE A 135 -13.33 4.90 26.47
CA ILE A 135 -13.35 6.00 27.46
C ILE A 135 -11.96 6.60 27.73
N PRO A 136 -11.22 7.08 26.72
CA PRO A 136 -9.93 7.73 26.95
C PRO A 136 -10.11 9.12 27.60
N ALA A 137 -9.30 9.38 28.63
CA ALA A 137 -9.33 10.67 29.32
C ALA A 137 -8.60 11.78 28.59
N ASP A 138 -7.51 11.43 27.90
CA ASP A 138 -6.69 12.36 27.11
C ASP A 138 -6.44 11.78 25.72
N ARG A 139 -6.94 12.46 24.71
CA ARG A 139 -6.74 12.09 23.30
C ARG A 139 -5.73 12.98 22.59
N MET A 140 -5.31 14.09 23.22
CA MET A 140 -4.43 15.06 22.60
C MET A 140 -2.97 14.71 22.82
N THR A 141 -2.55 14.45 24.06
CA THR A 141 -1.14 14.17 24.38
C THR A 141 -0.54 13.03 23.56
N PRO A 142 -1.17 11.85 23.40
CA PRO A 142 -0.61 10.80 22.56
C PRO A 142 -0.46 11.23 21.09
N ARG A 143 -1.36 12.04 20.56
CA ARG A 143 -1.26 12.58 19.19
C ARG A 143 -0.13 13.61 19.04
N MET A 144 0.10 14.43 20.08
CA MET A 144 1.26 15.32 20.10
C MET A 144 2.57 14.53 20.10
N LEU A 145 2.66 13.49 20.93
CA LEU A 145 3.82 12.61 20.97
C LEU A 145 4.04 11.89 19.64
N TYR A 146 2.96 11.44 18.98
CA TYR A 146 3.03 10.84 17.65
C TYR A 146 3.57 11.86 16.63
N LYS A 147 3.04 13.08 16.64
CA LYS A 147 3.54 14.16 15.76
C LYS A 147 5.02 14.44 15.99
N GLU A 148 5.45 14.57 17.24
CA GLU A 148 6.85 14.80 17.60
C GLU A 148 7.74 13.67 17.10
N SER A 149 7.29 12.41 17.23
CA SER A 149 8.01 11.25 16.73
C SER A 149 8.13 11.26 15.20
N LEU A 150 7.08 11.63 14.48
CA LEU A 150 7.12 11.80 13.03
C LEU A 150 8.08 12.93 12.61
N ASP A 151 8.02 14.08 13.30
CA ASP A 151 8.91 15.21 13.03
C ASP A 151 10.39 14.79 13.22
N GLU A 152 10.67 14.00 14.24
CA GLU A 152 12.01 13.50 14.51
C GLU A 152 12.46 12.45 13.48
N ILE A 153 11.60 11.54 13.06
CA ILE A 153 11.88 10.55 12.00
C ILE A 153 12.20 11.28 10.69
N LEU A 154 11.35 12.23 10.29
CA LEU A 154 11.50 12.99 9.04
C LEU A 154 12.59 14.09 9.12
N SER A 155 13.29 14.21 10.24
CA SER A 155 14.52 15.01 10.36
C SER A 155 15.77 14.24 9.91
N GLU A 156 15.70 12.91 9.77
CA GLU A 156 16.78 12.11 9.18
C GLU A 156 17.00 12.59 7.74
N PRO A 157 18.25 12.84 7.32
CA PRO A 157 18.52 13.29 5.96
C PRO A 157 18.16 12.24 4.90
N TYR A 158 17.43 12.66 3.86
CA TYR A 158 17.12 11.85 2.69
C TYR A 158 16.82 12.73 1.47
N ASP A 159 16.92 12.16 0.28
CA ASP A 159 16.46 12.80 -0.94
C ASP A 159 14.96 12.51 -1.15
N PHE A 160 14.14 13.56 -1.06
CA PHE A 160 12.69 13.44 -1.25
C PHE A 160 12.28 12.99 -2.66
N ASN A 161 13.17 13.09 -3.66
CA ASN A 161 12.91 12.51 -4.98
C ASN A 161 13.06 10.98 -4.99
N LEU A 162 13.88 10.43 -4.10
CA LEU A 162 14.16 9.00 -3.98
C LEU A 162 13.30 8.33 -2.91
N VAL A 163 13.09 8.98 -1.78
CA VAL A 163 12.27 8.44 -0.69
C VAL A 163 11.02 9.28 -0.53
N LYS A 164 9.87 8.65 -0.60
CA LYS A 164 8.56 9.28 -0.40
C LYS A 164 7.92 8.74 0.88
N PRO A 165 8.23 9.32 2.05
CA PRO A 165 7.51 8.96 3.26
C PRO A 165 6.02 9.29 3.12
N CYS A 166 5.19 8.38 3.62
CA CYS A 166 3.74 8.55 3.68
C CYS A 166 3.28 8.38 5.12
N VAL A 167 2.21 9.07 5.50
CA VAL A 167 1.49 8.81 6.74
C VAL A 167 0.14 8.23 6.38
N GLU A 168 -0.07 6.99 6.78
CA GLU A 168 -1.31 6.26 6.55
C GLU A 168 -2.26 6.40 7.72
N SER A 169 -3.52 6.65 7.43
CA SER A 169 -4.58 6.70 8.44
C SER A 169 -5.19 5.32 8.71
N LYS A 170 -5.83 5.18 9.88
CA LYS A 170 -6.60 4.01 10.28
C LYS A 170 -7.89 4.45 10.98
N VAL A 171 -8.95 3.66 10.87
CA VAL A 171 -10.22 3.93 11.57
C VAL A 171 -10.11 3.54 13.04
N PHE A 172 -9.49 2.39 13.33
CA PHE A 172 -9.19 1.89 14.67
C PHE A 172 -7.84 1.15 14.67
N GLY A 173 -7.28 0.90 15.85
CA GLY A 173 -5.99 0.20 15.99
C GLY A 173 -6.08 -1.31 15.73
N ILE A 174 -4.96 -1.98 15.83
CA ILE A 174 -4.88 -3.45 15.83
C ILE A 174 -5.41 -3.97 17.16
N GLY A 175 -6.38 -4.87 17.12
CA GLY A 175 -6.99 -5.45 18.32
C GLY A 175 -8.26 -4.73 18.72
N VAL A 176 -8.30 -4.12 19.91
CA VAL A 176 -9.53 -3.53 20.48
C VAL A 176 -9.44 -2.02 20.71
N GLU A 177 -8.44 -1.36 20.11
CA GLU A 177 -8.28 0.09 20.20
C GLU A 177 -9.40 0.78 19.41
N ALA A 178 -10.24 1.55 20.13
CA ALA A 178 -11.36 2.28 19.53
C ALA A 178 -10.96 3.66 19.00
N TYR A 179 -9.85 4.23 19.50
CA TYR A 179 -9.40 5.58 19.17
C TYR A 179 -7.94 5.54 18.69
N THR A 180 -7.77 5.51 17.38
CA THR A 180 -6.43 5.50 16.77
C THR A 180 -5.74 6.87 16.87
N MET A 181 -4.43 6.86 17.02
CA MET A 181 -3.60 8.08 16.96
C MET A 181 -3.51 8.60 15.54
N GLY A 182 -3.34 7.73 14.56
CA GLY A 182 -3.28 8.02 13.15
C GLY A 182 -4.65 8.07 12.47
N SER A 183 -5.59 8.93 12.94
CA SER A 183 -6.85 9.13 12.24
C SER A 183 -6.67 9.82 10.88
N ALA A 184 -7.70 9.79 10.02
CA ALA A 184 -7.67 10.43 8.70
C ALA A 184 -7.36 11.94 8.80
N GLU A 185 -7.95 12.63 9.78
CA GLU A 185 -7.71 14.05 10.03
C GLU A 185 -6.26 14.33 10.44
N PHE A 186 -5.68 13.44 11.27
CA PHE A 186 -4.28 13.57 11.68
C PHE A 186 -3.33 13.38 10.49
N ALA A 187 -3.48 12.28 9.76
CA ALA A 187 -2.62 11.93 8.63
C ALA A 187 -2.66 13.01 7.53
N LEU A 188 -3.87 13.45 7.15
CA LEU A 188 -4.05 14.50 6.15
C LEU A 188 -3.45 15.84 6.61
N SER A 189 -3.72 16.24 7.86
CA SER A 189 -3.19 17.50 8.41
C SER A 189 -1.67 17.47 8.47
N TYR A 190 -1.09 16.33 8.90
CA TYR A 190 0.35 16.17 8.97
C TYR A 190 1.00 16.26 7.58
N ALA A 191 0.49 15.54 6.60
CA ALA A 191 0.98 15.60 5.23
C ALA A 191 0.83 17.01 4.63
N ALA A 192 -0.29 17.69 4.87
CA ALA A 192 -0.53 19.05 4.38
C ALA A 192 0.45 20.07 4.95
N MET A 193 0.88 19.90 6.18
CA MET A 193 1.88 20.77 6.84
C MET A 193 3.32 20.44 6.48
N ASN A 194 3.58 19.28 5.90
CA ASN A 194 4.92 18.76 5.62
C ASN A 194 5.07 18.26 4.16
N LYS A 195 4.51 19.00 3.20
CA LYS A 195 4.46 18.62 1.77
C LYS A 195 5.83 18.42 1.10
N ASP A 196 6.85 19.00 1.68
CA ASP A 196 8.26 18.89 1.25
C ASP A 196 8.97 17.65 1.83
N LYS A 197 8.30 16.91 2.74
CA LYS A 197 8.87 15.77 3.46
C LYS A 197 8.03 14.51 3.41
N CYS A 198 6.72 14.64 3.18
CA CYS A 198 5.87 13.46 3.08
C CYS A 198 4.67 13.71 2.16
N ILE A 199 4.10 12.62 1.66
CA ILE A 199 2.88 12.61 0.85
C ILE A 199 1.75 11.90 1.63
N PRO A 200 0.48 12.24 1.37
CA PRO A 200 -0.62 11.51 1.97
C PRO A 200 -0.76 10.12 1.35
N LEU A 201 -1.16 9.14 2.16
CA LEU A 201 -1.55 7.82 1.71
C LEU A 201 -3.01 7.57 2.03
N LEU A 202 -3.76 7.13 1.03
CA LEU A 202 -5.14 6.68 1.15
C LEU A 202 -5.18 5.15 1.07
N ASP A 203 -5.69 4.51 2.11
CA ASP A 203 -6.07 3.10 2.06
C ASP A 203 -7.59 3.00 2.04
N ASN A 204 -8.16 2.35 1.02
CA ASN A 204 -9.62 2.32 0.86
C ASN A 204 -10.34 1.40 1.85
N GLY A 205 -9.63 0.59 2.61
CA GLY A 205 -10.16 -0.16 3.76
C GLY A 205 -10.19 0.64 5.06
N HIS A 206 -9.51 1.79 5.12
CA HIS A 206 -9.31 2.58 6.34
C HIS A 206 -10.26 3.77 6.49
N TYR A 207 -11.43 3.70 5.86
CA TYR A 207 -12.50 4.70 5.96
C TYR A 207 -13.81 4.04 6.35
N HIS A 208 -14.76 4.85 6.79
CA HIS A 208 -16.09 4.33 7.06
C HIS A 208 -16.70 3.73 5.79
N PRO A 209 -17.42 2.59 5.86
CA PRO A 209 -17.96 1.90 4.68
C PRO A 209 -18.88 2.74 3.78
N THR A 210 -19.39 3.88 4.26
CA THR A 210 -20.19 4.82 3.47
C THR A 210 -19.37 5.91 2.78
N GLU A 211 -18.05 5.97 3.05
CA GLU A 211 -17.13 6.87 2.36
C GLU A 211 -16.54 6.18 1.14
N VAL A 212 -16.50 6.90 0.01
CA VAL A 212 -15.89 6.41 -1.22
C VAL A 212 -14.51 7.04 -1.41
N VAL A 213 -13.48 6.20 -1.51
CA VAL A 213 -12.09 6.65 -1.64
C VAL A 213 -11.82 7.19 -3.03
N SER A 214 -12.53 6.70 -4.05
CA SER A 214 -12.49 7.25 -5.41
C SER A 214 -12.69 8.77 -5.43
N ASP A 215 -13.62 9.32 -4.65
CA ASP A 215 -13.86 10.78 -4.55
C ASP A 215 -12.72 11.53 -3.84
N LYS A 216 -11.96 10.85 -2.97
CA LYS A 216 -10.84 11.45 -2.24
C LYS A 216 -9.61 11.69 -3.14
N ILE A 217 -9.43 10.91 -4.21
CA ILE A 217 -8.29 11.01 -5.12
C ILE A 217 -8.23 12.39 -5.78
N PRO A 218 -9.26 12.87 -6.51
CA PRO A 218 -9.24 14.19 -7.12
C PRO A 218 -9.17 15.31 -6.06
N ALA A 219 -9.86 15.15 -4.92
CA ALA A 219 -9.81 16.11 -3.83
C ALA A 219 -8.38 16.30 -3.31
N MET A 220 -7.65 15.22 -3.05
CA MET A 220 -6.27 15.26 -2.59
C MET A 220 -5.31 15.82 -3.64
N LEU A 221 -5.46 15.41 -4.91
CA LEU A 221 -4.60 15.87 -6.02
C LEU A 221 -4.80 17.36 -6.36
N THR A 222 -5.84 17.99 -5.82
CA THR A 222 -6.00 19.46 -5.87
C THR A 222 -4.97 20.17 -4.99
N PHE A 223 -4.56 19.55 -3.89
CA PHE A 223 -3.66 20.16 -2.90
C PHE A 223 -2.26 19.56 -2.89
N PHE A 224 -2.10 18.32 -3.33
CA PHE A 224 -0.83 17.59 -3.36
C PHE A 224 -0.40 17.28 -4.79
N PRO A 225 0.89 17.43 -5.12
CA PRO A 225 1.39 17.07 -6.46
C PRO A 225 1.31 15.55 -6.71
N GLU A 226 1.42 14.76 -5.65
CA GLU A 226 1.36 13.30 -5.70
C GLU A 226 0.77 12.74 -4.40
N ILE A 227 0.18 11.54 -4.51
CA ILE A 227 -0.41 10.78 -3.41
C ILE A 227 -0.03 9.31 -3.53
N ALA A 228 -0.11 8.58 -2.43
CA ALA A 228 -0.03 7.12 -2.43
C ALA A 228 -1.40 6.49 -2.17
N LEU A 229 -1.62 5.30 -2.71
CA LEU A 229 -2.81 4.48 -2.48
C LEU A 229 -2.40 3.09 -2.02
N HIS A 230 -3.06 2.60 -0.99
CA HIS A 230 -3.20 1.18 -0.71
C HIS A 230 -4.60 0.74 -1.13
N ILE A 231 -4.67 -0.18 -2.09
CA ILE A 231 -5.95 -0.74 -2.55
C ILE A 231 -6.14 -2.08 -1.86
N THR A 232 -7.22 -2.17 -1.12
CA THR A 232 -7.69 -3.36 -0.41
C THR A 232 -9.19 -3.51 -0.61
N ARG A 233 -9.82 -4.44 0.07
CA ARG A 233 -11.28 -4.56 0.13
C ARG A 233 -11.74 -4.70 1.57
N GLY A 234 -12.32 -3.65 2.11
CA GLY A 234 -13.02 -3.70 3.38
C GLY A 234 -14.33 -4.50 3.25
N VAL A 235 -14.53 -5.54 4.06
CA VAL A 235 -15.77 -6.30 4.11
C VAL A 235 -16.59 -5.84 5.32
N ARG A 236 -17.52 -4.93 5.10
CA ARG A 236 -18.35 -4.26 6.11
C ARG A 236 -17.59 -3.31 7.04
N TRP A 237 -16.32 -3.51 7.22
CA TRP A 237 -15.42 -2.72 8.05
C TRP A 237 -13.98 -2.87 7.54
N ASP A 238 -13.03 -2.25 8.21
CA ASP A 238 -11.60 -2.37 7.96
C ASP A 238 -11.12 -3.83 8.17
N SER A 239 -10.88 -4.56 7.11
CA SER A 239 -10.59 -6.00 7.15
C SER A 239 -9.63 -6.52 6.08
N ASP A 240 -9.02 -5.65 5.31
CA ASP A 240 -7.91 -5.92 4.37
C ASP A 240 -8.06 -7.24 3.57
N HIS A 241 -9.20 -7.41 2.90
CA HIS A 241 -9.47 -8.58 2.07
C HIS A 241 -8.94 -8.41 0.65
N VAL A 242 -8.85 -9.53 -0.06
CA VAL A 242 -8.45 -9.57 -1.46
C VAL A 242 -9.32 -8.65 -2.31
N VAL A 243 -8.68 -7.81 -3.11
CA VAL A 243 -9.36 -6.89 -4.02
C VAL A 243 -10.17 -7.65 -5.05
N LEU A 244 -11.43 -7.28 -5.21
CA LEU A 244 -12.32 -7.77 -6.25
C LEU A 244 -12.44 -6.76 -7.39
N PHE A 245 -12.92 -7.20 -8.53
CA PHE A 245 -13.27 -6.34 -9.67
C PHE A 245 -14.68 -5.77 -9.45
N ASP A 246 -14.86 -5.07 -8.33
CA ASP A 246 -16.10 -4.45 -7.90
C ASP A 246 -16.23 -3.00 -8.35
N ASP A 247 -17.32 -2.34 -7.96
CA ASP A 247 -17.60 -0.99 -8.44
C ASP A 247 -16.63 0.04 -7.84
N GLU A 248 -16.27 -0.07 -6.55
CA GLU A 248 -15.33 0.88 -5.94
C GLU A 248 -13.93 0.74 -6.54
N THR A 249 -13.45 -0.48 -6.78
CA THR A 249 -12.16 -0.69 -7.44
C THR A 249 -12.13 -0.09 -8.85
N LYS A 250 -13.23 -0.20 -9.60
CA LYS A 250 -13.38 0.44 -10.93
C LYS A 250 -13.43 1.97 -10.83
N GLU A 251 -14.15 2.53 -9.86
CA GLU A 251 -14.22 3.98 -9.67
C GLU A 251 -12.86 4.55 -9.23
N ILE A 252 -12.14 3.91 -8.31
CA ILE A 252 -10.76 4.28 -7.96
C ILE A 252 -9.88 4.31 -9.23
N ALA A 253 -9.94 3.27 -10.05
CA ALA A 253 -9.17 3.20 -11.29
C ALA A 253 -9.54 4.31 -12.28
N LYS A 254 -10.84 4.64 -12.43
CA LYS A 254 -11.30 5.75 -13.27
C LYS A 254 -10.74 7.09 -12.78
N GLU A 255 -10.78 7.35 -11.48
CA GLU A 255 -10.24 8.61 -10.95
C GLU A 255 -8.71 8.69 -11.07
N ILE A 256 -7.98 7.60 -10.90
CA ILE A 256 -6.54 7.54 -11.19
C ILE A 256 -6.26 7.96 -12.64
N VAL A 257 -7.00 7.40 -13.59
CA VAL A 257 -6.83 7.72 -15.03
C VAL A 257 -7.24 9.16 -15.34
N ARG A 258 -8.42 9.60 -14.91
CA ARG A 258 -8.98 10.94 -15.15
C ARG A 258 -8.11 12.06 -14.60
N CYS A 259 -7.51 11.84 -13.44
CA CYS A 259 -6.62 12.82 -12.79
C CYS A 259 -5.18 12.79 -13.30
N GLY A 260 -4.88 11.99 -14.35
CA GLY A 260 -3.51 11.82 -14.84
C GLY A 260 -2.59 11.09 -13.86
N GLY A 261 -3.16 10.28 -12.97
CA GLY A 261 -2.43 9.57 -11.92
C GLY A 261 -1.38 8.60 -12.43
N LEU A 262 -1.61 8.00 -13.61
CA LEU A 262 -0.67 7.08 -14.25
C LEU A 262 0.64 7.75 -14.71
N SER A 263 0.71 9.08 -14.76
CA SER A 263 1.97 9.81 -14.99
C SER A 263 2.93 9.81 -13.77
N GLY A 264 2.60 9.04 -12.73
CA GLY A 264 3.36 8.96 -11.50
C GLY A 264 2.82 9.84 -10.36
N ARG A 265 1.74 10.57 -10.56
CA ARG A 265 1.09 11.36 -9.51
C ARG A 265 0.40 10.50 -8.45
N VAL A 266 -0.05 9.30 -8.82
CA VAL A 266 -0.65 8.32 -7.89
C VAL A 266 0.25 7.11 -7.81
N LYS A 267 0.77 6.84 -6.61
CA LYS A 267 1.60 5.67 -6.31
C LYS A 267 0.66 4.55 -5.86
N ILE A 268 0.44 3.58 -6.75
CA ILE A 268 -0.53 2.51 -6.52
C ILE A 268 0.16 1.32 -5.85
N ALA A 269 -0.33 0.92 -4.69
CA ALA A 269 0.06 -0.31 -4.02
C ALA A 269 -1.18 -1.11 -3.60
N LEU A 270 -0.96 -2.36 -3.24
CA LEU A 270 -1.98 -3.27 -2.72
C LEU A 270 -1.61 -3.59 -1.28
N ASP A 271 -2.56 -3.51 -0.38
CA ASP A 271 -2.36 -3.88 1.01
C ASP A 271 -3.52 -4.76 1.50
N TYR A 272 -3.35 -6.06 1.32
CA TYR A 272 -4.32 -7.03 1.80
C TYR A 272 -3.66 -8.36 2.12
N PHE A 273 -4.28 -9.10 3.01
CA PHE A 273 -3.95 -10.48 3.30
C PHE A 273 -5.23 -11.25 3.62
N ASP A 274 -5.35 -12.44 3.08
CA ASP A 274 -6.50 -13.31 3.36
C ASP A 274 -5.98 -14.73 3.64
N ALA A 275 -6.04 -15.11 4.91
CA ALA A 275 -5.58 -16.44 5.34
C ALA A 275 -6.63 -17.53 5.14
N SER A 276 -7.82 -17.20 4.64
CA SER A 276 -8.90 -18.15 4.38
C SER A 276 -8.78 -18.83 3.03
N ILE A 277 -7.94 -18.31 2.13
CA ILE A 277 -7.72 -18.87 0.79
C ILE A 277 -6.22 -19.09 0.52
N ASN A 278 -5.92 -19.72 -0.61
CA ASN A 278 -4.53 -19.92 -1.04
C ASN A 278 -3.83 -18.57 -1.22
N ARG A 279 -2.66 -18.39 -0.59
CA ARG A 279 -1.92 -17.12 -0.56
C ARG A 279 -1.48 -16.63 -1.95
N ILE A 280 -1.05 -17.55 -2.82
CA ILE A 280 -0.68 -17.20 -4.19
C ILE A 280 -1.93 -16.75 -4.96
N GLY A 281 -3.02 -17.51 -4.82
CA GLY A 281 -4.32 -17.15 -5.41
C GLY A 281 -4.83 -15.79 -4.93
N ALA A 282 -4.67 -15.46 -3.65
CA ALA A 282 -5.03 -14.16 -3.11
C ALA A 282 -4.25 -13.03 -3.80
N TRP A 283 -2.92 -13.13 -3.86
CA TRP A 283 -2.07 -12.10 -4.47
C TRP A 283 -2.34 -11.95 -5.96
N VAL A 284 -2.36 -13.05 -6.72
CA VAL A 284 -2.61 -13.01 -8.17
C VAL A 284 -3.98 -12.42 -8.49
N THR A 285 -5.02 -12.85 -7.78
CA THR A 285 -6.39 -12.37 -8.01
C THR A 285 -6.52 -10.88 -7.76
N GLY A 286 -6.07 -10.40 -6.61
CA GLY A 286 -6.19 -8.98 -6.26
C GLY A 286 -5.36 -8.09 -7.18
N PHE A 287 -4.10 -8.48 -7.48
CA PHE A 287 -3.24 -7.73 -8.39
C PHE A 287 -3.87 -7.61 -9.80
N ARG A 288 -4.33 -8.75 -10.36
CA ARG A 288 -4.97 -8.76 -11.68
C ARG A 288 -6.28 -7.99 -11.71
N ASN A 289 -7.04 -7.98 -10.61
CA ASN A 289 -8.29 -7.22 -10.54
C ASN A 289 -8.06 -5.72 -10.57
N VAL A 290 -7.01 -5.21 -9.92
CA VAL A 290 -6.63 -3.79 -10.05
C VAL A 290 -6.17 -3.47 -11.47
N GLN A 291 -5.37 -4.35 -12.09
CA GLN A 291 -4.97 -4.16 -13.49
C GLN A 291 -6.15 -4.17 -14.46
N LYS A 292 -7.12 -5.08 -14.26
CA LYS A 292 -8.37 -5.11 -15.04
C LYS A 292 -9.17 -3.82 -14.84
N ALA A 293 -9.22 -3.29 -13.61
CA ALA A 293 -9.91 -2.03 -13.33
C ALA A 293 -9.22 -0.83 -14.01
N LEU A 294 -7.88 -0.79 -14.01
CA LEU A 294 -7.13 0.23 -14.74
C LEU A 294 -7.35 0.13 -16.26
N LEU A 295 -7.35 -1.08 -16.82
CA LEU A 295 -7.66 -1.29 -18.23
C LEU A 295 -9.09 -0.82 -18.55
N PHE A 296 -10.06 -1.19 -17.71
CA PHE A 296 -11.45 -0.74 -17.85
C PHE A 296 -11.55 0.79 -17.83
N ALA A 297 -10.79 1.45 -16.95
CA ALA A 297 -10.74 2.90 -16.87
C ALA A 297 -10.10 3.56 -18.10
N LEU A 298 -9.02 2.97 -18.62
CA LEU A 298 -8.34 3.46 -19.83
C LEU A 298 -9.20 3.34 -21.09
N LEU A 299 -10.12 2.39 -21.14
CA LEU A 299 -11.05 2.19 -22.26
C LEU A 299 -12.30 3.09 -22.20
N GLN A 300 -12.45 3.89 -21.13
CA GLN A 300 -13.59 4.82 -21.03
C GLN A 300 -13.43 5.99 -22.00
N PRO A 301 -14.51 6.41 -22.71
CA PRO A 301 -14.51 7.61 -23.56
C PRO A 301 -14.62 8.88 -22.70
N THR A 302 -13.54 9.19 -21.97
CA THR A 302 -13.53 10.26 -20.96
C THR A 302 -13.93 11.62 -21.53
N GLU A 303 -13.53 11.94 -22.77
CA GLU A 303 -13.89 13.20 -23.42
C GLU A 303 -15.40 13.30 -23.66
N GLU A 304 -16.03 12.22 -24.16
CA GLU A 304 -17.48 12.15 -24.39
C GLU A 304 -18.23 12.34 -23.06
N LEU A 305 -17.83 11.61 -22.02
CA LEU A 305 -18.48 11.68 -20.70
C LEU A 305 -18.32 13.07 -20.07
N THR A 306 -17.13 13.66 -20.17
CA THR A 306 -16.86 15.02 -19.66
C THR A 306 -17.70 16.07 -20.42
N LYS A 307 -17.89 15.92 -21.73
CA LYS A 307 -18.74 16.80 -22.53
C LYS A 307 -20.19 16.75 -22.03
N LEU A 308 -20.76 15.56 -21.86
CA LEU A 308 -22.13 15.40 -21.35
C LEU A 308 -22.27 16.03 -19.94
N GLN A 309 -21.29 15.87 -19.08
CA GLN A 309 -21.27 16.51 -17.76
C GLN A 309 -21.29 18.04 -17.86
N ASN A 310 -20.46 18.61 -18.72
CA ASN A 310 -20.35 20.06 -18.88
C ASN A 310 -21.61 20.68 -19.53
N GLU A 311 -22.29 19.93 -20.36
CA GLU A 311 -23.59 20.27 -20.96
C GLU A 311 -24.75 20.04 -19.98
N GLN A 312 -24.50 19.51 -18.79
CA GLN A 312 -25.50 19.14 -17.77
C GLN A 312 -26.51 18.09 -18.25
N ASP A 313 -26.16 17.31 -19.26
CA ASP A 313 -26.98 16.19 -19.73
C ASP A 313 -26.67 14.92 -18.87
N PHE A 314 -27.06 14.98 -17.63
CA PHE A 314 -26.83 13.89 -16.67
C PHE A 314 -27.61 12.62 -17.01
N THR A 315 -28.70 12.72 -17.74
CA THR A 315 -29.47 11.55 -18.20
C THR A 315 -28.66 10.74 -19.21
N SER A 316 -28.14 11.38 -20.26
CA SER A 316 -27.29 10.73 -21.24
C SER A 316 -25.98 10.22 -20.61
N LEU A 317 -25.37 11.02 -19.71
CA LEU A 317 -24.17 10.62 -18.99
C LEU A 317 -24.39 9.32 -18.21
N MET A 318 -25.46 9.24 -17.42
CA MET A 318 -25.79 8.05 -16.63
C MET A 318 -26.03 6.83 -17.54
N ILE A 319 -26.88 6.96 -18.58
CA ILE A 319 -27.18 5.85 -19.48
C ILE A 319 -25.92 5.37 -20.19
N ARG A 320 -25.09 6.31 -20.66
CA ARG A 320 -23.83 5.96 -21.32
C ARG A 320 -22.84 5.27 -20.39
N ALA A 321 -22.71 5.73 -19.16
CA ALA A 321 -21.86 5.10 -18.14
C ALA A 321 -22.30 3.67 -17.82
N GLU A 322 -23.62 3.41 -17.75
CA GLU A 322 -24.15 2.05 -17.55
C GLU A 322 -23.91 1.15 -18.78
N GLU A 323 -24.11 1.66 -19.98
CA GLU A 323 -23.84 0.92 -21.23
C GLU A 323 -22.36 0.47 -21.29
N LEU A 324 -21.42 1.35 -20.93
CA LEU A 324 -19.99 1.07 -20.94
C LEU A 324 -19.60 -0.09 -20.02
N LYS A 325 -20.37 -0.37 -18.96
CA LYS A 325 -20.11 -1.51 -18.08
C LYS A 325 -20.30 -2.87 -18.77
N THR A 326 -21.08 -2.90 -19.84
CA THR A 326 -21.41 -4.12 -20.58
C THR A 326 -20.57 -4.30 -21.85
N MET A 327 -19.75 -3.31 -22.20
CA MET A 327 -18.85 -3.43 -23.34
C MET A 327 -17.77 -4.47 -23.10
N PRO A 328 -17.45 -5.33 -24.09
CA PRO A 328 -16.46 -6.37 -23.93
C PRO A 328 -15.06 -5.76 -23.82
N PHE A 329 -14.43 -5.91 -22.64
CA PHE A 329 -13.02 -5.58 -22.47
C PHE A 329 -12.16 -6.84 -22.29
N GLY A 330 -12.81 -8.00 -22.11
CA GLY A 330 -12.15 -9.27 -21.87
C GLY A 330 -11.18 -9.68 -22.98
N ASP A 331 -11.50 -9.38 -24.23
CA ASP A 331 -10.62 -9.68 -25.37
C ASP A 331 -9.36 -8.81 -25.34
N VAL A 332 -9.48 -7.53 -24.96
CA VAL A 332 -8.32 -6.64 -24.79
C VAL A 332 -7.44 -7.11 -23.63
N TRP A 333 -8.05 -7.54 -22.53
CA TRP A 333 -7.33 -8.15 -21.41
C TRP A 333 -6.61 -9.43 -21.81
N ALA A 334 -7.28 -10.29 -22.58
CA ALA A 334 -6.69 -11.54 -23.04
C ALA A 334 -5.49 -11.32 -23.96
N GLU A 335 -5.57 -10.35 -24.89
CA GLU A 335 -4.45 -10.03 -25.77
C GLU A 335 -3.29 -9.41 -24.97
N TYR A 336 -3.57 -8.50 -24.03
CA TYR A 336 -2.54 -7.96 -23.14
C TYR A 336 -1.82 -9.06 -22.35
N CYS A 337 -2.55 -10.00 -21.75
CA CYS A 337 -1.96 -11.14 -21.07
C CYS A 337 -1.08 -11.98 -21.98
N LYS A 338 -1.52 -12.23 -23.22
CA LYS A 338 -0.76 -12.97 -24.23
C LYS A 338 0.53 -12.26 -24.62
N GLU A 339 0.50 -10.93 -24.82
CA GLU A 339 1.69 -10.11 -25.08
C GLU A 339 2.69 -10.17 -23.93
N GLN A 340 2.18 -10.30 -22.70
CA GLN A 340 2.99 -10.40 -21.48
C GLN A 340 3.40 -11.84 -21.13
N ASN A 341 3.03 -12.83 -21.97
CA ASN A 341 3.28 -14.26 -21.76
C ASN A 341 2.73 -14.81 -20.43
N VAL A 342 1.56 -14.34 -20.01
CA VAL A 342 0.85 -14.84 -18.82
C VAL A 342 -0.51 -15.42 -19.21
N PRO A 343 -1.07 -16.41 -18.47
CA PRO A 343 -2.40 -16.94 -18.73
C PRO A 343 -3.47 -15.83 -18.63
N ALA A 344 -4.32 -15.70 -19.64
CA ALA A 344 -5.44 -14.75 -19.59
C ALA A 344 -6.57 -15.27 -18.68
N ASP A 345 -6.89 -16.55 -18.78
CA ASP A 345 -7.91 -17.23 -17.98
C ASP A 345 -7.44 -17.44 -16.54
N ASP A 346 -8.18 -16.87 -15.59
CA ASP A 346 -7.88 -16.99 -14.17
C ASP A 346 -8.01 -18.44 -13.66
N MET A 347 -8.82 -19.28 -14.30
CA MET A 347 -8.93 -20.71 -13.94
C MET A 347 -7.78 -21.55 -14.49
N ALA A 348 -7.08 -21.10 -15.53
CA ALA A 348 -5.99 -21.84 -16.15
C ALA A 348 -4.80 -22.08 -15.20
N TRP A 349 -4.48 -21.08 -14.36
CA TRP A 349 -3.36 -21.18 -13.41
C TRP A 349 -3.75 -21.79 -12.06
N LEU A 350 -5.04 -21.95 -11.78
CA LEU A 350 -5.52 -22.42 -10.46
C LEU A 350 -4.95 -23.80 -10.10
N SER A 351 -4.87 -24.73 -11.07
CA SER A 351 -4.32 -26.06 -10.83
C SER A 351 -2.83 -26.03 -10.48
N GLU A 352 -2.10 -25.04 -10.97
CA GLU A 352 -0.67 -24.90 -10.74
C GLU A 352 -0.36 -24.44 -9.32
N ILE A 353 -1.20 -23.57 -8.77
CA ILE A 353 -0.99 -23.02 -7.42
C ILE A 353 -1.56 -23.91 -6.29
N LYS A 354 -2.39 -24.91 -6.61
CA LYS A 354 -2.97 -25.80 -5.59
C LYS A 354 -1.94 -26.60 -4.79
N LYS A 355 -0.72 -26.70 -5.30
CA LYS A 355 0.40 -27.35 -4.61
C LYS A 355 1.04 -26.47 -3.51
N TYR A 356 0.78 -25.17 -3.56
CA TYR A 356 1.24 -24.19 -2.58
C TYR A 356 0.12 -23.98 -1.53
#